data_c7b2f946a8c7d0e698b925d4bdb2a3d8
#
_entry.id   c7b2f946a8c7d0e698b925d4bdb2a3d8
#
_cell.length_a   1.000
_cell.length_b   1.000
_cell.length_c   1.000
_cell.angle_alpha   90.00
_cell.angle_beta   90.00
_cell.angle_gamma   90.00
#
_symmetry.space_group_name_H-M   'P 1'
#
loop_
_entity.id
_entity.type
_entity.pdbx_description
1 polymer ?
#
loop_
_entity_poly.entity_id
_entity_poly.type
_entity_poly.pdbx_seq_one_letter_code
_entity_poly.pdbx_strand_id
1 'polypeptide(L)'
;MSNAAVSAHSTMGKSAPTSAPLDFRAIFETYGPFVTRALRRLDVPSADRHDLRQEIFVVVHRKLHEYDGRASLRSWIYGICVRMASTYRRSARVRREEACEHPEPAISLGNEGATQDRDLDSRRAYAHAEALLAKLDDEKRRVFVLYEIEGLSMAEVAEVVGCPLQTAYSRLHAARKGMKVLLQRSLLVRVSPA
;
A
#
# COMPACT_ATOMS: atom_id res chain seq x y z
N MET A 1 60.73 19.79 21.87
CA MET A 1 59.95 20.17 20.69
C MET A 1 59.00 18.99 20.43
N SER A 2 57.83 19.03 21.04
CA SER A 2 56.83 17.94 20.89
C SER A 2 55.52 18.58 20.52
N ASN A 3 55.05 18.17 19.38
CA ASN A 3 53.77 18.63 18.84
C ASN A 3 52.74 17.50 19.05
N ALA A 4 51.87 17.70 20.02
CA ALA A 4 50.75 16.78 20.26
C ALA A 4 49.49 17.35 19.61
N ALA A 5 49.11 16.75 18.49
CA ALA A 5 47.82 17.03 17.83
C ALA A 5 46.70 16.21 18.51
N VAL A 6 45.85 16.91 19.22
CA VAL A 6 44.64 16.33 19.82
C VAL A 6 43.54 16.26 18.78
N SER A 7 43.21 15.05 18.41
CA SER A 7 42.10 14.75 17.50
C SER A 7 40.78 14.87 18.25
N ALA A 8 40.04 15.95 18.00
CA ALA A 8 38.69 16.12 18.53
C ALA A 8 37.71 15.28 17.70
N HIS A 9 37.28 14.16 18.24
CA HIS A 9 36.13 13.43 17.72
C HIS A 9 34.85 14.20 18.08
N SER A 10 34.32 14.89 17.10
CA SER A 10 32.99 15.48 17.18
C SER A 10 31.94 14.39 17.22
N THR A 11 31.49 14.06 18.41
CA THR A 11 30.29 13.22 18.62
C THR A 11 29.08 14.04 18.18
N MET A 12 28.66 13.79 16.96
CA MET A 12 27.41 14.30 16.42
C MET A 12 26.26 13.68 17.20
N GLY A 13 25.76 14.42 18.17
CA GLY A 13 24.61 14.05 18.97
C GLY A 13 23.43 13.77 18.09
N LYS A 14 22.97 12.49 18.16
CA LYS A 14 21.73 12.05 17.55
C LYS A 14 20.60 12.72 18.33
N SER A 15 20.15 13.88 17.82
CA SER A 15 18.96 14.57 18.32
C SER A 15 17.80 13.62 18.21
N ALA A 16 17.31 13.13 19.34
CA ALA A 16 16.03 12.45 19.42
C ALA A 16 14.96 13.43 18.88
N PRO A 17 14.08 13.01 17.96
CA PRO A 17 13.00 13.88 17.55
C PRO A 17 12.11 14.12 18.76
N THR A 18 12.03 15.36 19.21
CA THR A 18 11.01 15.84 20.14
C THR A 18 9.66 15.58 19.47
N SER A 19 9.01 14.48 19.83
CA SER A 19 7.71 14.14 19.30
C SER A 19 6.68 15.06 19.97
N ALA A 20 6.31 16.14 19.27
CA ALA A 20 5.02 16.76 19.51
C ALA A 20 3.96 15.64 19.45
N PRO A 21 2.95 15.66 20.35
CA PRO A 21 1.91 14.64 20.33
C PRO A 21 1.31 14.57 18.93
N LEU A 22 1.34 13.38 18.31
CA LEU A 22 0.82 13.18 16.97
C LEU A 22 -0.69 13.47 16.99
N ASP A 23 -1.10 14.56 16.35
CA ASP A 23 -2.50 14.93 16.25
C ASP A 23 -3.23 13.94 15.32
N PHE A 24 -4.11 13.15 15.90
CA PHE A 24 -4.91 12.18 15.17
C PHE A 24 -5.74 12.82 14.05
N ARG A 25 -6.25 14.04 14.26
CA ARG A 25 -7.03 14.75 13.24
C ARG A 25 -6.18 15.04 12.01
N ALA A 26 -4.98 15.56 12.22
CA ALA A 26 -4.03 15.82 11.13
C ALA A 26 -3.64 14.51 10.40
N ILE A 27 -3.47 13.41 11.14
CA ILE A 27 -3.22 12.08 10.57
C ILE A 27 -4.41 11.63 9.71
N PHE A 28 -5.62 11.73 10.21
CA PHE A 28 -6.83 11.34 9.48
C PHE A 28 -7.00 12.12 8.18
N GLU A 29 -6.82 13.44 8.22
CA GLU A 29 -6.92 14.32 7.05
C GLU A 29 -5.82 14.02 6.03
N THR A 30 -4.57 13.89 6.48
CA THR A 30 -3.41 13.66 5.61
C THR A 30 -3.40 12.27 4.97
N TYR A 31 -3.71 11.22 5.75
CA TYR A 31 -3.61 9.84 5.31
C TYR A 31 -4.93 9.22 4.82
N GLY A 32 -6.06 9.92 4.95
CA GLY A 32 -7.36 9.44 4.48
C GLY A 32 -7.36 9.02 3.00
N PRO A 33 -6.91 9.89 2.07
CA PRO A 33 -6.81 9.53 0.65
C PRO A 33 -5.82 8.37 0.39
N PHE A 34 -4.74 8.30 1.16
CA PHE A 34 -3.77 7.21 1.08
C PHE A 34 -4.39 5.86 1.47
N VAL A 35 -5.09 5.78 2.60
CA VAL A 35 -5.78 4.56 3.07
C VAL A 35 -6.82 4.10 2.05
N THR A 36 -7.60 5.01 1.46
CA THR A 36 -8.59 4.66 0.43
C THR A 36 -7.93 4.04 -0.81
N ARG A 37 -6.81 4.61 -1.28
CA ARG A 37 -6.04 4.03 -2.40
C ARG A 37 -5.43 2.67 -2.03
N ALA A 38 -4.92 2.53 -0.80
CA ALA A 38 -4.37 1.28 -0.32
C ALA A 38 -5.42 0.16 -0.30
N LEU A 39 -6.63 0.42 0.20
CA LEU A 39 -7.73 -0.54 0.23
C LEU A 39 -8.14 -0.99 -1.18
N ARG A 40 -8.18 -0.07 -2.15
CA ARG A 40 -8.44 -0.41 -3.55
C ARG A 40 -7.39 -1.39 -4.10
N ARG A 41 -6.11 -1.15 -3.82
CA ARG A 41 -5.00 -2.02 -4.25
C ARG A 41 -4.93 -3.35 -3.51
N LEU A 42 -5.54 -3.40 -2.33
CA LEU A 42 -5.69 -4.62 -1.52
C LEU A 42 -6.96 -5.41 -1.89
N ASP A 43 -7.59 -5.09 -3.02
CA ASP A 43 -8.78 -5.76 -3.56
C ASP A 43 -9.99 -5.73 -2.61
N VAL A 44 -10.16 -4.66 -1.85
CA VAL A 44 -11.38 -4.43 -1.07
C VAL A 44 -12.46 -3.87 -1.99
N PRO A 45 -13.66 -4.46 -2.03
CA PRO A 45 -14.79 -3.98 -2.83
C PRO A 45 -15.14 -2.52 -2.51
N SER A 46 -15.61 -1.77 -3.51
CA SER A 46 -15.95 -0.35 -3.35
C SER A 46 -16.99 -0.10 -2.26
N ALA A 47 -17.98 -0.99 -2.16
CA ALA A 47 -19.04 -0.92 -1.15
C ALA A 47 -18.50 -0.93 0.29
N ASP A 48 -17.43 -1.68 0.55
CA ASP A 48 -16.91 -1.91 1.91
C ASP A 48 -15.72 -1.00 2.25
N ARG A 49 -15.17 -0.25 1.27
CA ARG A 49 -13.95 0.57 1.49
C ARG A 49 -14.17 1.67 2.49
N HIS A 50 -15.35 2.27 2.50
CA HIS A 50 -15.65 3.38 3.43
C HIS A 50 -15.63 2.90 4.87
N ASP A 51 -16.32 1.81 5.15
CA ASP A 51 -16.42 1.25 6.50
C ASP A 51 -15.08 0.71 6.99
N LEU A 52 -14.40 -0.05 6.12
CA LEU A 52 -13.08 -0.57 6.47
C LEU A 52 -12.03 0.55 6.66
N ARG A 53 -12.15 1.67 5.93
CA ARG A 53 -11.32 2.86 6.18
C ARG A 53 -11.58 3.44 7.57
N GLN A 54 -12.83 3.54 8.00
CA GLN A 54 -13.17 4.02 9.34
C GLN A 54 -12.60 3.09 10.42
N GLU A 55 -12.77 1.78 10.26
CA GLU A 55 -12.21 0.77 11.17
C GLU A 55 -10.68 0.89 11.27
N ILE A 56 -9.99 1.08 10.13
CA ILE A 56 -8.54 1.29 10.10
C ILE A 56 -8.16 2.51 10.94
N PHE A 57 -8.87 3.63 10.81
CA PHE A 57 -8.55 4.82 11.59
C PHE A 57 -8.90 4.67 13.07
N VAL A 58 -9.90 3.87 13.44
CA VAL A 58 -10.15 3.48 14.84
C VAL A 58 -8.94 2.69 15.40
N VAL A 59 -8.39 1.75 14.63
CA VAL A 59 -7.19 1.01 15.03
C VAL A 59 -5.97 1.93 15.10
N VAL A 60 -5.79 2.82 14.11
CA VAL A 60 -4.73 3.84 14.12
C VAL A 60 -4.81 4.68 15.39
N HIS A 61 -5.98 5.20 15.73
CA HIS A 61 -6.20 6.01 16.92
C HIS A 61 -5.83 5.24 18.20
N ARG A 62 -6.32 4.01 18.32
CA ARG A 62 -6.05 3.16 19.50
C ARG A 62 -4.58 2.82 19.68
N LYS A 63 -3.86 2.63 18.54
CA LYS A 63 -2.46 2.18 18.55
C LYS A 63 -1.45 3.31 18.34
N LEU A 64 -1.89 4.55 18.22
CA LEU A 64 -0.99 5.69 17.96
C LEU A 64 0.04 5.87 19.08
N HIS A 65 -0.33 5.56 20.32
CA HIS A 65 0.57 5.60 21.47
C HIS A 65 1.63 4.49 21.47
N GLU A 66 1.42 3.41 20.69
CA GLU A 66 2.40 2.33 20.49
C GLU A 66 3.38 2.63 19.35
N TYR A 67 3.15 3.71 18.57
CA TYR A 67 4.01 4.06 17.46
C TYR A 67 5.36 4.61 17.94
N ASP A 68 6.43 3.86 17.68
CA ASP A 68 7.78 4.14 18.16
C ASP A 68 8.67 4.95 17.20
N GLY A 69 8.14 5.32 16.03
CA GLY A 69 8.86 6.11 15.02
C GLY A 69 9.98 5.36 14.27
N ARG A 70 10.15 4.05 14.46
CA ARG A 70 11.18 3.25 13.75
C ARG A 70 10.91 3.18 12.25
N ALA A 71 9.66 2.97 11.87
CA ALA A 71 9.19 3.07 10.50
C ALA A 71 8.54 4.43 10.26
N SER A 72 8.36 4.84 8.99
CA SER A 72 7.55 6.03 8.72
C SER A 72 6.10 5.81 9.15
N LEU A 73 5.42 6.88 9.59
CA LEU A 73 3.99 6.79 9.97
C LEU A 73 3.14 6.23 8.83
N ARG A 74 3.51 6.55 7.59
CA ARG A 74 2.87 6.02 6.38
C ARG A 74 2.99 4.50 6.28
N SER A 75 4.18 3.95 6.48
CA SER A 75 4.45 2.51 6.47
C SER A 75 3.71 1.80 7.58
N TRP A 76 3.70 2.39 8.78
CA TRP A 76 2.99 1.84 9.93
C TRP A 76 1.46 1.77 9.68
N ILE A 77 0.85 2.85 9.16
CA ILE A 77 -0.57 2.87 8.76
C ILE A 77 -0.83 1.83 7.66
N TYR A 78 0.07 1.71 6.67
CA TYR A 78 -0.12 0.71 5.62
C TYR A 78 -0.07 -0.72 6.16
N GLY A 79 0.80 -1.01 7.12
CA GLY A 79 0.82 -2.29 7.82
C GLY A 79 -0.52 -2.63 8.48
N ILE A 80 -1.21 -1.63 9.03
CA ILE A 80 -2.58 -1.79 9.55
C ILE A 80 -3.54 -2.09 8.41
N CYS A 81 -3.48 -1.36 7.29
CA CYS A 81 -4.32 -1.60 6.11
C CYS A 81 -4.19 -3.04 5.60
N VAL A 82 -2.95 -3.54 5.45
CA VAL A 82 -2.69 -4.92 4.96
C VAL A 82 -3.30 -5.96 5.89
N ARG A 83 -3.12 -5.82 7.21
CA ARG A 83 -3.68 -6.75 8.19
C ARG A 83 -5.21 -6.75 8.16
N MET A 84 -5.82 -5.58 8.16
CA MET A 84 -7.27 -5.44 8.17
C MET A 84 -7.90 -5.92 6.86
N ALA A 85 -7.34 -5.58 5.71
CA ALA A 85 -7.79 -6.09 4.42
C ALA A 85 -7.64 -7.62 4.30
N SER A 86 -6.59 -8.20 4.90
CA SER A 86 -6.42 -9.66 4.95
C SER A 86 -7.49 -10.33 5.82
N THR A 87 -7.81 -9.75 6.98
CA THR A 87 -8.88 -10.24 7.87
C THR A 87 -10.24 -10.11 7.19
N TYR A 88 -10.52 -8.97 6.56
CA TYR A 88 -11.73 -8.73 5.79
C TYR A 88 -11.93 -9.80 4.70
N ARG A 89 -10.90 -10.07 3.89
CA ARG A 89 -10.99 -11.08 2.82
C ARG A 89 -11.23 -12.48 3.36
N ARG A 90 -10.64 -12.83 4.50
CA ARG A 90 -10.86 -14.12 5.15
C ARG A 90 -12.30 -14.25 5.62
N SER A 91 -12.85 -13.25 6.28
CA SER A 91 -14.24 -13.25 6.74
C SER A 91 -15.25 -13.16 5.60
N ALA A 92 -14.93 -12.44 4.52
CA ALA A 92 -15.77 -12.39 3.32
C ALA A 92 -15.80 -13.74 2.58
N ARG A 93 -14.68 -14.48 2.58
CA ARG A 93 -14.61 -15.82 2.02
C ARG A 93 -15.49 -16.80 2.81
N VAL A 94 -15.38 -16.80 4.14
CA VAL A 94 -16.21 -17.62 5.03
C VAL A 94 -17.70 -17.30 4.81
N ARG A 95 -18.07 -16.02 4.80
CA ARG A 95 -19.47 -15.61 4.53
C ARG A 95 -19.98 -16.06 3.15
N ARG A 96 -19.13 -16.09 2.12
CA ARG A 96 -19.51 -16.59 0.81
C ARG A 96 -19.65 -18.12 0.79
N GLU A 97 -18.80 -18.82 1.51
CA GLU A 97 -18.88 -20.28 1.66
C GLU A 97 -20.18 -20.67 2.41
N GLU A 98 -20.57 -19.90 3.43
CA GLU A 98 -21.84 -20.06 4.16
C GLU A 98 -23.06 -19.61 3.34
N ALA A 99 -22.92 -18.57 2.48
CA ALA A 99 -24.00 -18.06 1.62
C ALA A 99 -24.18 -18.84 0.31
N CYS A 100 -23.33 -19.83 0.01
CA CYS A 100 -23.44 -20.66 -1.19
C CYS A 100 -24.67 -21.59 -1.20
N GLU A 101 -25.56 -21.52 -0.23
CA GLU A 101 -26.87 -22.18 -0.29
C GLU A 101 -27.93 -21.41 -1.11
N HIS A 102 -27.68 -20.12 -1.47
CA HIS A 102 -28.56 -19.34 -2.37
C HIS A 102 -27.76 -18.32 -3.19
N PRO A 103 -27.59 -18.49 -4.52
CA PRO A 103 -26.86 -17.56 -5.37
C PRO A 103 -27.75 -16.37 -5.78
N GLU A 104 -27.54 -15.20 -5.18
CA GLU A 104 -27.99 -13.93 -5.74
C GLU A 104 -26.81 -13.29 -6.51
N PRO A 105 -27.00 -12.81 -7.76
CA PRO A 105 -25.94 -12.22 -8.54
C PRO A 105 -25.61 -10.81 -8.03
N ALA A 106 -24.45 -10.63 -7.42
CA ALA A 106 -23.94 -9.32 -7.02
C ALA A 106 -23.56 -8.49 -8.25
N ILE A 107 -24.41 -7.53 -8.60
CA ILE A 107 -24.13 -6.49 -9.60
C ILE A 107 -23.09 -5.54 -9.03
N SER A 108 -21.88 -5.60 -9.58
CA SER A 108 -20.81 -4.65 -9.27
C SER A 108 -21.06 -3.31 -9.99
N LEU A 109 -21.75 -2.40 -9.33
CA LEU A 109 -21.86 -1.00 -9.73
C LEU A 109 -20.99 -0.16 -8.81
N GLY A 110 -19.85 0.28 -9.28
CA GLY A 110 -18.98 1.15 -8.52
C GLY A 110 -18.21 2.11 -9.41
N ASN A 111 -18.89 3.16 -9.88
CA ASN A 111 -18.23 4.30 -10.48
C ASN A 111 -18.52 5.52 -9.62
N GLU A 112 -17.56 6.00 -8.85
CA GLU A 112 -17.70 7.24 -8.11
C GLU A 112 -16.88 8.37 -8.75
N GLY A 113 -17.62 9.39 -9.18
CA GLY A 113 -17.29 10.81 -9.07
C GLY A 113 -16.26 11.38 -10.01
N ALA A 114 -16.77 11.96 -11.08
CA ALA A 114 -16.04 12.62 -12.14
C ALA A 114 -15.60 14.05 -11.83
N THR A 115 -14.46 14.41 -12.37
CA THR A 115 -14.15 15.78 -12.85
C THR A 115 -13.48 15.68 -14.22
N GLN A 116 -13.92 16.57 -15.13
CA GLN A 116 -13.97 16.43 -16.56
C GLN A 116 -12.64 16.33 -17.34
N ASP A 117 -12.69 15.60 -18.43
CA ASP A 117 -11.85 15.47 -19.66
C ASP A 117 -10.34 15.11 -19.51
N ARG A 118 -9.53 15.81 -18.76
CA ARG A 118 -8.16 15.35 -18.40
C ARG A 118 -8.16 14.14 -17.47
N ASP A 119 -9.27 13.92 -16.83
CA ASP A 119 -9.49 12.86 -15.84
C ASP A 119 -9.83 11.51 -16.51
N LEU A 120 -10.43 11.50 -17.71
CA LEU A 120 -10.78 10.27 -18.41
C LEU A 120 -9.56 9.47 -18.88
N ASP A 121 -8.57 10.14 -19.45
CA ASP A 121 -7.34 9.48 -19.91
C ASP A 121 -6.49 9.03 -18.69
N SER A 122 -6.43 9.85 -17.65
CA SER A 122 -5.80 9.47 -16.38
C SER A 122 -6.52 8.28 -15.75
N ARG A 123 -7.86 8.26 -15.73
CA ARG A 123 -8.64 7.12 -15.21
C ARG A 123 -8.43 5.85 -16.00
N ARG A 124 -8.42 5.94 -17.35
CA ARG A 124 -8.12 4.80 -18.22
C ARG A 124 -6.71 4.27 -17.98
N ALA A 125 -5.72 5.16 -17.84
CA ALA A 125 -4.35 4.78 -17.52
C ALA A 125 -4.25 4.10 -16.15
N TYR A 126 -4.93 4.64 -15.12
CA TYR A 126 -5.00 4.02 -13.79
C TYR A 126 -5.68 2.66 -13.82
N ALA A 127 -6.84 2.54 -14.46
CA ALA A 127 -7.56 1.27 -14.59
C ALA A 127 -6.71 0.23 -15.33
N HIS A 128 -6.00 0.66 -16.38
CA HIS A 128 -5.08 -0.21 -17.10
C HIS A 128 -3.91 -0.68 -16.23
N ALA A 129 -3.28 0.23 -15.49
CA ALA A 129 -2.21 -0.12 -14.56
C ALA A 129 -2.68 -1.09 -13.47
N GLU A 130 -3.86 -0.88 -12.91
CA GLU A 130 -4.47 -1.81 -11.93
C GLU A 130 -4.75 -3.18 -12.53
N ALA A 131 -5.27 -3.24 -13.75
CA ALA A 131 -5.50 -4.50 -14.45
C ALA A 131 -4.20 -5.28 -14.74
N LEU A 132 -3.08 -4.58 -14.96
CA LEU A 132 -1.77 -5.20 -15.09
C LEU A 132 -1.23 -5.69 -13.74
N LEU A 133 -1.37 -4.89 -12.70
CA LEU A 133 -0.98 -5.26 -11.33
C LEU A 133 -1.76 -6.47 -10.83
N ALA A 134 -3.05 -6.59 -11.15
CA ALA A 134 -3.88 -7.72 -10.79
C ALA A 134 -3.40 -9.06 -11.41
N LYS A 135 -2.64 -9.01 -12.51
CA LYS A 135 -2.03 -10.20 -13.14
C LYS A 135 -0.74 -10.67 -12.47
N LEU A 136 -0.18 -9.88 -11.56
CA LEU A 136 0.93 -10.31 -10.74
C LEU A 136 0.43 -11.19 -9.59
N ASP A 137 1.27 -12.12 -9.21
CA ASP A 137 1.13 -12.87 -7.96
C ASP A 137 1.03 -11.90 -6.75
N ASP A 138 0.18 -12.23 -5.77
CA ASP A 138 -0.14 -11.36 -4.63
C ASP A 138 1.07 -10.88 -3.86
N GLU A 139 2.04 -11.75 -3.61
CA GLU A 139 3.24 -11.40 -2.85
C GLU A 139 4.14 -10.45 -3.62
N LYS A 140 4.30 -10.69 -4.93
CA LYS A 140 5.07 -9.83 -5.84
C LYS A 140 4.38 -8.49 -6.02
N ARG A 141 3.06 -8.50 -6.20
CA ARG A 141 2.24 -7.29 -6.32
C ARG A 141 2.36 -6.40 -5.10
N ARG A 142 2.25 -6.96 -3.88
CA ARG A 142 2.39 -6.20 -2.63
C ARG A 142 3.73 -5.51 -2.52
N VAL A 143 4.82 -6.24 -2.74
CA VAL A 143 6.17 -5.67 -2.68
C VAL A 143 6.36 -4.58 -3.74
N PHE A 144 5.87 -4.79 -4.97
CA PHE A 144 5.95 -3.82 -6.06
C PHE A 144 5.19 -2.52 -5.71
N VAL A 145 3.96 -2.65 -5.25
CA VAL A 145 3.13 -1.49 -4.88
C VAL A 145 3.76 -0.70 -3.75
N LEU A 146 4.22 -1.39 -2.70
CA LEU A 146 4.84 -0.73 -1.55
C LEU A 146 6.10 0.04 -1.93
N TYR A 147 6.95 -0.56 -2.74
CA TYR A 147 8.23 0.05 -3.11
C TYR A 147 8.08 1.10 -4.22
N GLU A 148 7.48 0.74 -5.36
CA GLU A 148 7.44 1.60 -6.55
C GLU A 148 6.37 2.69 -6.48
N ILE A 149 5.23 2.40 -5.86
CA ILE A 149 4.09 3.32 -5.89
C ILE A 149 3.96 4.07 -4.57
N GLU A 150 4.15 3.38 -3.44
CA GLU A 150 4.03 4.02 -2.12
C GLU A 150 5.36 4.62 -1.63
N GLY A 151 6.48 4.28 -2.28
CA GLY A 151 7.80 4.87 -2.00
C GLY A 151 8.38 4.46 -0.65
N LEU A 152 8.00 3.27 -0.12
CA LEU A 152 8.59 2.74 1.09
C LEU A 152 10.03 2.24 0.82
N SER A 153 10.90 2.34 1.81
CA SER A 153 12.20 1.68 1.75
C SER A 153 12.03 0.15 1.75
N MET A 154 12.99 -0.57 1.20
CA MET A 154 12.88 -2.04 1.14
C MET A 154 12.87 -2.69 2.53
N ALA A 155 13.49 -2.07 3.52
CA ALA A 155 13.44 -2.53 4.92
C ALA A 155 12.00 -2.44 5.45
N GLU A 156 11.32 -1.31 5.26
CA GLU A 156 9.91 -1.11 5.62
C GLU A 156 8.98 -2.07 4.86
N VAL A 157 9.25 -2.29 3.57
CA VAL A 157 8.51 -3.28 2.76
C VAL A 157 8.62 -4.67 3.34
N ALA A 158 9.84 -5.10 3.69
CA ALA A 158 10.10 -6.42 4.28
C ALA A 158 9.35 -6.61 5.60
N GLU A 159 9.35 -5.59 6.46
CA GLU A 159 8.60 -5.57 7.72
C GLU A 159 7.08 -5.67 7.49
N VAL A 160 6.52 -4.83 6.61
CA VAL A 160 5.09 -4.80 6.31
C VAL A 160 4.60 -6.12 5.70
N VAL A 161 5.39 -6.71 4.80
CA VAL A 161 5.04 -7.99 4.12
C VAL A 161 5.33 -9.20 5.02
N GLY A 162 6.12 -9.03 6.07
CA GLY A 162 6.49 -10.10 7.00
C GLY A 162 7.44 -11.12 6.39
N CYS A 163 8.46 -10.66 5.63
CA CYS A 163 9.45 -11.55 5.02
C CYS A 163 10.88 -11.01 5.20
N PRO A 164 11.90 -11.88 5.06
CA PRO A 164 13.30 -11.44 5.08
C PRO A 164 13.58 -10.39 3.99
N LEU A 165 14.46 -9.44 4.28
CA LEU A 165 14.84 -8.36 3.36
C LEU A 165 15.26 -8.87 1.99
N GLN A 166 16.05 -9.94 1.95
CA GLN A 166 16.50 -10.56 0.71
C GLN A 166 15.34 -11.14 -0.11
N THR A 167 14.33 -11.69 0.57
CA THR A 167 13.10 -12.18 -0.07
C THR A 167 12.30 -11.04 -0.68
N ALA A 168 12.20 -9.90 0.01
CA ALA A 168 11.55 -8.70 -0.52
C ALA A 168 12.23 -8.20 -1.79
N TYR A 169 13.57 -8.14 -1.82
CA TYR A 169 14.32 -7.79 -3.04
C TYR A 169 14.08 -8.78 -4.20
N SER A 170 14.08 -10.08 -3.92
CA SER A 170 13.83 -11.11 -4.92
C SER A 170 12.41 -11.00 -5.50
N ARG A 171 11.41 -10.76 -4.64
CA ARG A 171 10.01 -10.54 -5.05
C ARG A 171 9.87 -9.27 -5.89
N LEU A 172 10.54 -8.17 -5.52
CA LEU A 172 10.55 -6.93 -6.31
C LEU A 172 11.14 -7.16 -7.70
N HIS A 173 12.30 -7.84 -7.77
CA HIS A 173 12.94 -8.14 -9.05
C HIS A 173 12.01 -8.97 -9.96
N ALA A 174 11.40 -10.01 -9.42
CA ALA A 174 10.43 -10.84 -10.15
C ALA A 174 9.19 -10.06 -10.57
N ALA A 175 8.69 -9.16 -9.71
CA ALA A 175 7.56 -8.28 -10.02
C ALA A 175 7.86 -7.32 -11.16
N ARG A 176 9.03 -6.68 -11.15
CA ARG A 176 9.50 -5.80 -12.25
C ARG A 176 9.56 -6.53 -13.57
N LYS A 177 10.15 -7.75 -13.56
CA LYS A 177 10.22 -8.60 -14.76
C LYS A 177 8.82 -8.96 -15.27
N GLY A 178 7.92 -9.38 -14.39
CA GLY A 178 6.52 -9.68 -14.72
C GLY A 178 5.79 -8.47 -15.30
N MET A 179 5.92 -7.31 -14.66
CA MET A 179 5.28 -6.07 -15.11
C MET A 179 5.79 -5.64 -16.49
N LYS A 180 7.11 -5.77 -16.75
CA LYS A 180 7.68 -5.46 -18.07
C LYS A 180 7.07 -6.33 -19.18
N VAL A 181 6.94 -7.63 -18.94
CA VAL A 181 6.31 -8.57 -19.90
C VAL A 181 4.83 -8.22 -20.13
N LEU A 182 4.09 -7.90 -19.07
CA LEU A 182 2.69 -7.52 -19.16
C LEU A 182 2.47 -6.23 -19.94
N LEU A 183 3.32 -5.22 -19.71
CA LEU A 183 3.30 -3.95 -20.44
C LEU A 183 3.61 -4.17 -21.93
N GLN A 184 4.64 -4.95 -22.27
CA GLN A 184 4.97 -5.25 -23.66
C GLN A 184 3.81 -5.93 -24.39
N ARG A 185 3.17 -6.93 -23.75
CA ARG A 185 2.00 -7.61 -24.33
C ARG A 185 0.81 -6.65 -24.53
N SER A 186 0.57 -5.74 -23.60
CA SER A 186 -0.53 -4.79 -23.70
C SER A 186 -0.32 -3.77 -24.81
N LEU A 187 0.93 -3.39 -25.11
CA LEU A 187 1.27 -2.50 -26.23
C LEU A 187 1.09 -3.21 -27.58
N LEU A 188 1.50 -4.47 -27.69
CA LEU A 188 1.33 -5.25 -28.92
C LEU A 188 -0.14 -5.43 -29.32
N VAL A 189 -1.03 -5.65 -28.33
CA VAL A 189 -2.48 -5.77 -28.57
C VAL A 189 -3.09 -4.45 -29.08
N ARG A 190 -2.53 -3.30 -28.70
CA ARG A 190 -3.01 -1.99 -29.17
C ARG A 190 -2.55 -1.62 -30.59
N VAL A 191 -1.50 -2.25 -31.09
CA VAL A 191 -0.88 -1.93 -32.39
C VAL A 191 -1.41 -2.84 -33.51
N SER A 192 -2.14 -3.93 -33.23
CA SER A 192 -2.81 -4.77 -34.22
C SER A 192 -4.30 -4.38 -34.33
N PRO A 193 -4.68 -3.45 -35.22
CA PRO A 193 -6.08 -3.33 -35.63
C PRO A 193 -6.42 -4.52 -36.53
N ALA A 194 -7.53 -5.17 -36.23
CA ALA A 194 -8.13 -6.17 -37.10
C ALA A 194 -8.66 -5.51 -38.38
#